data_6cc7c374f0f2235cc890886a7cf57841
#
_entry.id   6cc7c374f0f2235cc890886a7cf57841
#
_cell.length_a   1.000
_cell.length_b   1.000
_cell.length_c   1.000
_cell.angle_alpha   90.00
_cell.angle_beta   90.00
_cell.angle_gamma   90.00
#
_symmetry.space_group_name_H-M   'P 1'
#
loop_
_entity.id
_entity.type
_entity.pdbx_description
1 polymer ?
#
loop_
_entity_poly.entity_id
_entity_poly.type
_entity_poly.pdbx_seq_one_letter_code
_entity_poly.pdbx_strand_id
1 'polypeptide(L)'
;MEFNILNQSPILKNHSVQESLQHTVHHAKLADGLGYKRYFLSEHHNLDNVIGTAPEVLVTHLINHTKNMNIGAGGVMLSHHNPFHVAEQFQLISHLAPGRIDLGIGKAPGGTPLATQALQHELRPDIDSFNDRFLSLKSYIDGTHENSGSLKISLDTDSSRPTMFLLGGSTSSAQFAAENQTNYIFAHFIKNDPVLLKEVTDIYRRFNPDGKLIIALSVLAAETEDEKTRRSKRTSFIS
;
A
#
# COMPACT_ATOMS: atom_id res chain seq x y z
N MET A 1 -12.88 -11.18 -12.31
CA MET A 1 -12.51 -9.90 -11.70
C MET A 1 -12.34 -10.15 -10.21
N GLU A 2 -11.29 -9.61 -9.58
CA GLU A 2 -11.07 -9.69 -8.13
C GLU A 2 -11.34 -8.33 -7.51
N PHE A 3 -12.04 -8.30 -6.38
CA PHE A 3 -12.28 -7.09 -5.61
C PHE A 3 -11.33 -7.01 -4.42
N ASN A 4 -10.79 -5.82 -4.22
CA ASN A 4 -9.85 -5.52 -3.15
C ASN A 4 -10.30 -4.25 -2.41
N ILE A 5 -9.80 -4.04 -1.20
CA ILE A 5 -10.08 -2.84 -0.41
C ILE A 5 -8.79 -2.09 -0.17
N LEU A 6 -8.82 -0.77 -0.32
CA LEU A 6 -7.81 0.15 0.16
C LEU A 6 -8.42 0.99 1.29
N ASN A 7 -7.97 0.74 2.51
CA ASN A 7 -8.45 1.41 3.71
C ASN A 7 -7.40 2.43 4.18
N GLN A 8 -7.83 3.67 4.35
CA GLN A 8 -6.99 4.76 4.83
C GLN A 8 -6.98 4.87 6.37
N SER A 9 -7.63 3.97 7.08
CA SER A 9 -7.80 4.01 8.54
C SER A 9 -8.33 5.36 9.03
N PRO A 10 -9.51 5.80 8.56
CA PRO A 10 -10.06 7.11 8.91
C PRO A 10 -10.50 7.16 10.36
N ILE A 11 -10.39 8.34 10.98
CA ILE A 11 -11.08 8.66 12.22
C ILE A 11 -12.54 8.94 11.89
N LEU A 12 -13.43 8.10 12.39
CA LEU A 12 -14.86 8.22 12.12
C LEU A 12 -15.45 9.38 12.94
N LYS A 13 -16.37 10.13 12.31
CA LYS A 13 -17.03 11.25 12.98
C LYS A 13 -17.74 10.78 14.27
N ASN A 14 -17.53 11.50 15.36
CA ASN A 14 -18.08 11.20 16.69
C ASN A 14 -17.60 9.87 17.31
N HIS A 15 -16.46 9.35 16.86
CA HIS A 15 -15.81 8.19 17.44
C HIS A 15 -14.41 8.58 17.94
N SER A 16 -13.96 7.90 18.96
CA SER A 16 -12.58 7.97 19.42
C SER A 16 -11.64 7.26 18.41
N VAL A 17 -10.34 7.50 18.55
CA VAL A 17 -9.30 6.79 17.80
C VAL A 17 -9.42 5.27 18.00
N GLN A 18 -9.62 4.83 19.25
CA GLN A 18 -9.78 3.43 19.59
C GLN A 18 -10.99 2.79 18.90
N GLU A 19 -12.15 3.43 18.92
CA GLU A 19 -13.35 2.94 18.24
C GLU A 19 -13.15 2.89 16.73
N SER A 20 -12.48 3.89 16.14
CA SER A 20 -12.17 3.93 14.71
C SER A 20 -11.24 2.79 14.28
N LEU A 21 -10.26 2.44 15.12
CA LEU A 21 -9.42 1.25 14.90
C LEU A 21 -10.22 -0.06 15.01
N GLN A 22 -11.13 -0.16 15.97
CA GLN A 22 -12.06 -1.30 16.08
C GLN A 22 -12.96 -1.44 14.84
N HIS A 23 -13.41 -0.33 14.27
CA HIS A 23 -14.13 -0.32 12.99
C HIS A 23 -13.26 -0.82 11.84
N THR A 24 -11.98 -0.46 11.78
CA THR A 24 -11.04 -0.98 10.78
C THR A 24 -10.92 -2.50 10.89
N VAL A 25 -10.79 -3.04 12.11
CA VAL A 25 -10.76 -4.50 12.36
C VAL A 25 -12.06 -5.16 11.94
N HIS A 26 -13.21 -4.59 12.34
CA HIS A 26 -14.53 -5.12 11.96
C HIS A 26 -14.72 -5.14 10.44
N HIS A 27 -14.34 -4.06 9.77
CA HIS A 27 -14.41 -3.95 8.30
C HIS A 27 -13.53 -4.99 7.60
N ALA A 28 -12.31 -5.23 8.09
CA ALA A 28 -11.44 -6.28 7.56
C ALA A 28 -12.03 -7.68 7.72
N LYS A 29 -12.63 -8.00 8.90
CA LYS A 29 -13.33 -9.28 9.13
C LYS A 29 -14.52 -9.45 8.18
N LEU A 30 -15.30 -8.39 7.99
CA LEU A 30 -16.44 -8.42 7.07
C LEU A 30 -15.98 -8.66 5.63
N ALA A 31 -14.93 -7.96 5.19
CA ALA A 31 -14.36 -8.12 3.86
C ALA A 31 -13.83 -9.54 3.62
N ASP A 32 -13.14 -10.14 4.60
CA ASP A 32 -12.68 -11.53 4.54
C ASP A 32 -13.85 -12.51 4.40
N GLY A 33 -14.92 -12.31 5.19
CA GLY A 33 -16.14 -13.12 5.11
C GLY A 33 -16.89 -12.97 3.79
N LEU A 34 -16.84 -11.83 3.13
CA LEU A 34 -17.45 -11.55 1.84
C LEU A 34 -16.60 -12.02 0.63
N GLY A 35 -15.37 -12.52 0.87
CA GLY A 35 -14.53 -13.08 -0.18
C GLY A 35 -13.71 -12.05 -0.95
N TYR A 36 -13.50 -10.83 -0.42
CA TYR A 36 -12.51 -9.91 -0.97
C TYR A 36 -11.12 -10.57 -0.95
N LYS A 37 -10.29 -10.28 -1.96
CA LYS A 37 -9.00 -10.95 -2.11
C LYS A 37 -7.88 -10.27 -1.35
N ARG A 38 -7.90 -8.93 -1.24
CA ARG A 38 -6.87 -8.13 -0.59
C ARG A 38 -7.45 -7.00 0.21
N TYR A 39 -6.79 -6.69 1.31
CA TYR A 39 -7.08 -5.53 2.15
C TYR A 39 -5.78 -4.77 2.37
N PHE A 40 -5.69 -3.61 1.77
CA PHE A 40 -4.54 -2.73 1.88
C PHE A 40 -4.78 -1.63 2.91
N LEU A 41 -3.77 -1.34 3.71
CA LEU A 41 -3.72 -0.24 4.65
C LEU A 41 -2.76 0.82 4.14
N SER A 42 -3.21 2.07 4.03
CA SER A 42 -2.35 3.17 3.59
C SER A 42 -1.53 3.76 4.74
N GLU A 43 -0.42 4.41 4.40
CA GLU A 43 0.40 5.19 5.33
C GLU A 43 0.13 6.68 5.13
N HIS A 44 -0.24 7.36 6.22
CA HIS A 44 -0.44 8.81 6.22
C HIS A 44 0.06 9.43 7.52
N HIS A 45 0.62 10.63 7.43
CA HIS A 45 1.25 11.31 8.55
C HIS A 45 0.71 12.73 8.73
N ASN A 46 0.50 13.12 10.00
CA ASN A 46 0.08 14.46 10.40
C ASN A 46 -1.20 14.94 9.69
N LEU A 47 -2.20 14.07 9.65
CA LEU A 47 -3.55 14.36 9.17
C LEU A 47 -4.55 14.13 10.29
N ASP A 48 -5.46 15.09 10.51
CA ASP A 48 -6.40 15.08 11.65
C ASP A 48 -7.46 13.97 11.57
N ASN A 49 -7.68 13.42 10.38
CA ASN A 49 -8.77 12.49 10.10
C ASN A 49 -8.32 11.07 9.74
N VAL A 50 -7.03 10.75 9.91
CA VAL A 50 -6.46 9.43 9.58
C VAL A 50 -5.53 8.96 10.69
N ILE A 51 -5.56 7.65 10.99
CA ILE A 51 -4.75 7.03 12.05
C ILE A 51 -3.57 6.23 11.48
N GLY A 52 -3.65 5.82 10.22
CA GLY A 52 -2.76 4.85 9.58
C GLY A 52 -1.34 5.38 9.38
N THR A 53 -0.57 5.57 10.46
CA THR A 53 0.82 6.07 10.41
C THR A 53 1.87 4.97 10.28
N ALA A 54 1.51 3.72 10.58
CA ALA A 54 2.39 2.56 10.62
C ALA A 54 1.63 1.33 10.08
N PRO A 55 1.56 1.18 8.74
CA PRO A 55 0.79 0.09 8.13
C PRO A 55 1.28 -1.29 8.56
N GLU A 56 2.57 -1.50 8.81
CA GLU A 56 3.14 -2.75 9.29
C GLU A 56 2.55 -3.20 10.64
N VAL A 57 2.27 -2.25 11.54
CA VAL A 57 1.63 -2.53 12.84
C VAL A 57 0.19 -2.98 12.65
N LEU A 58 -0.58 -2.26 11.81
CA LEU A 58 -1.97 -2.61 11.53
C LEU A 58 -2.10 -3.90 10.73
N VAL A 59 -1.21 -4.15 9.76
CA VAL A 59 -1.14 -5.42 9.02
C VAL A 59 -0.95 -6.57 9.99
N THR A 60 0.03 -6.48 10.91
CA THR A 60 0.31 -7.50 11.91
C THR A 60 -0.91 -7.75 12.82
N HIS A 61 -1.64 -6.69 13.17
CA HIS A 61 -2.86 -6.83 13.95
C HIS A 61 -3.98 -7.53 13.16
N LEU A 62 -4.22 -7.14 11.90
CA LEU A 62 -5.31 -7.67 11.09
C LEU A 62 -5.14 -9.12 10.65
N ILE A 63 -3.91 -9.63 10.47
CA ILE A 63 -3.67 -11.02 10.10
C ILE A 63 -4.23 -12.01 11.14
N ASN A 64 -4.27 -11.61 12.41
CA ASN A 64 -4.85 -12.41 13.50
C ASN A 64 -6.39 -12.36 13.51
N HIS A 65 -7.00 -11.44 12.79
CA HIS A 65 -8.44 -11.23 12.72
C HIS A 65 -9.08 -11.70 11.41
N THR A 66 -8.28 -12.15 10.45
CA THR A 66 -8.69 -12.61 9.12
C THR A 66 -8.07 -13.97 8.81
N LYS A 67 -8.64 -14.72 7.86
CA LYS A 67 -8.20 -16.09 7.57
C LYS A 67 -7.78 -16.33 6.12
N ASN A 68 -8.52 -15.76 5.17
CA ASN A 68 -8.40 -16.11 3.75
C ASN A 68 -7.84 -14.99 2.88
N MET A 69 -8.09 -13.75 3.30
CA MET A 69 -7.73 -12.55 2.54
C MET A 69 -6.25 -12.19 2.75
N ASN A 70 -5.59 -11.73 1.70
CA ASN A 70 -4.29 -11.10 1.85
C ASN A 70 -4.44 -9.76 2.57
N ILE A 71 -3.53 -9.49 3.48
CA ILE A 71 -3.44 -8.20 4.19
C ILE A 71 -2.10 -7.55 3.83
N GLY A 72 -2.09 -6.26 3.58
CA GLY A 72 -0.86 -5.59 3.21
C GLY A 72 -0.87 -4.08 3.38
N ALA A 73 0.29 -3.47 3.13
CA ALA A 73 0.42 -2.03 3.00
C ALA A 73 0.01 -1.59 1.59
N GLY A 74 -0.68 -0.47 1.50
CA GLY A 74 -1.09 0.11 0.22
C GLY A 74 -1.00 1.64 0.21
N GLY A 75 0.24 2.19 0.43
CA GLY A 75 1.57 1.55 0.57
C GLY A 75 2.40 2.16 1.66
N VAL A 76 3.53 1.51 1.87
CA VAL A 76 4.64 2.10 2.64
C VAL A 76 5.21 3.27 1.86
N MET A 77 5.33 4.43 2.48
CA MET A 77 5.90 5.64 1.85
C MET A 77 7.43 5.56 1.91
N LEU A 78 8.03 4.81 0.99
CA LEU A 78 9.45 4.41 1.04
C LEU A 78 10.44 5.59 1.08
N SER A 79 9.99 6.78 0.70
CA SER A 79 10.79 8.00 0.84
C SER A 79 11.12 8.34 2.30
N HIS A 80 10.36 7.79 3.27
CA HIS A 80 10.55 8.01 4.71
C HIS A 80 11.24 6.85 5.43
N HIS A 81 11.50 5.74 4.74
CA HIS A 81 11.96 4.51 5.37
C HIS A 81 13.28 4.00 4.79
N ASN A 82 14.05 3.32 5.62
CA ASN A 82 15.21 2.55 5.17
C ASN A 82 14.72 1.26 4.47
N PRO A 83 15.13 1.00 3.21
CA PRO A 83 14.69 -0.19 2.47
C PRO A 83 15.00 -1.52 3.16
N PHE A 84 16.16 -1.64 3.81
CA PHE A 84 16.53 -2.85 4.53
C PHE A 84 15.60 -3.11 5.71
N HIS A 85 15.29 -2.07 6.49
CA HIS A 85 14.39 -2.20 7.63
C HIS A 85 12.96 -2.57 7.21
N VAL A 86 12.45 -1.97 6.12
CA VAL A 86 11.14 -2.38 5.54
C VAL A 86 11.15 -3.85 5.11
N ALA A 87 12.26 -4.31 4.51
CA ALA A 87 12.38 -5.70 4.12
C ALA A 87 12.35 -6.65 5.32
N GLU A 88 13.11 -6.34 6.40
CA GLU A 88 13.11 -7.13 7.64
C GLU A 88 11.69 -7.23 8.24
N GLN A 89 11.00 -6.09 8.36
CA GLN A 89 9.64 -6.04 8.91
C GLN A 89 8.67 -6.90 8.11
N PHE A 90 8.60 -6.72 6.79
CA PHE A 90 7.62 -7.42 5.96
C PHE A 90 7.98 -8.90 5.74
N GLN A 91 9.24 -9.28 5.81
CA GLN A 91 9.59 -10.68 5.87
C GLN A 91 9.14 -11.33 7.19
N LEU A 92 9.39 -10.67 8.33
CA LEU A 92 8.90 -11.16 9.62
C LEU A 92 7.38 -11.34 9.62
N ILE A 93 6.63 -10.33 9.12
CA ILE A 93 5.17 -10.41 9.01
C ILE A 93 4.74 -11.55 8.07
N SER A 94 5.49 -11.79 6.98
CA SER A 94 5.20 -12.89 6.07
C SER A 94 5.38 -14.27 6.70
N HIS A 95 6.30 -14.43 7.63
CA HIS A 95 6.42 -15.66 8.42
C HIS A 95 5.29 -15.86 9.42
N LEU A 96 4.69 -14.76 9.92
CA LEU A 96 3.50 -14.85 10.79
C LEU A 96 2.23 -15.27 10.04
N ALA A 97 2.15 -14.96 8.73
CA ALA A 97 1.02 -15.32 7.89
C ALA A 97 1.48 -15.72 6.47
N PRO A 98 2.06 -16.93 6.30
CA PRO A 98 2.65 -17.37 5.04
C PRO A 98 1.68 -17.27 3.86
N GLY A 99 2.14 -16.66 2.75
CA GLY A 99 1.38 -16.50 1.51
C GLY A 99 0.24 -15.47 1.55
N ARG A 100 0.07 -14.75 2.67
CA ARG A 100 -1.03 -13.80 2.86
C ARG A 100 -0.60 -12.34 2.98
N ILE A 101 0.66 -12.02 2.76
CA ILE A 101 1.18 -10.67 2.95
C ILE A 101 1.46 -9.99 1.61
N ASP A 102 0.94 -8.77 1.46
CA ASP A 102 1.22 -7.89 0.34
C ASP A 102 2.00 -6.65 0.82
N LEU A 103 3.04 -6.28 0.08
CA LEU A 103 3.84 -5.08 0.34
C LEU A 103 3.70 -4.10 -0.81
N GLY A 104 2.80 -3.15 -0.66
CA GLY A 104 2.66 -2.02 -1.58
C GLY A 104 3.59 -0.88 -1.19
N ILE A 105 4.24 -0.27 -2.16
CA ILE A 105 5.22 0.80 -2.01
C ILE A 105 4.74 2.06 -2.72
N GLY A 106 4.70 3.17 -2.00
CA GLY A 106 4.35 4.50 -2.52
C GLY A 106 5.55 5.45 -2.55
N LYS A 107 5.53 6.37 -3.55
CA LYS A 107 6.51 7.46 -3.67
C LYS A 107 6.05 8.74 -2.97
N ALA A 108 4.73 8.92 -2.85
CA ALA A 108 4.14 10.12 -2.27
C ALA A 108 4.59 10.32 -0.81
N PRO A 109 4.60 11.57 -0.30
CA PRO A 109 5.01 11.83 1.08
C PRO A 109 3.97 11.36 2.12
N GLY A 110 2.74 11.04 1.72
CA GLY A 110 1.70 10.52 2.62
C GLY A 110 1.25 11.48 3.72
N GLY A 111 1.60 12.77 3.65
CA GLY A 111 1.28 13.71 4.71
C GLY A 111 1.71 15.14 4.40
N THR A 112 1.74 15.97 5.45
CA THR A 112 2.12 17.38 5.34
C THR A 112 3.63 17.57 5.11
N PRO A 113 4.09 18.73 4.57
CA PRO A 113 5.52 19.04 4.46
C PRO A 113 6.26 18.99 5.81
N LEU A 114 5.58 19.37 6.90
CA LEU A 114 6.14 19.30 8.25
C LEU A 114 6.40 17.86 8.69
N ALA A 115 5.48 16.95 8.41
CA ALA A 115 5.69 15.52 8.66
C ALA A 115 6.84 14.95 7.83
N THR A 116 6.90 15.33 6.55
CA THR A 116 8.00 14.93 5.67
C THR A 116 9.36 15.38 6.23
N GLN A 117 9.46 16.63 6.68
CA GLN A 117 10.68 17.15 7.30
C GLN A 117 11.07 16.36 8.55
N ALA A 118 10.10 16.05 9.42
CA ALA A 118 10.35 15.30 10.65
C ALA A 118 10.81 13.86 10.36
N LEU A 119 10.16 13.18 9.40
CA LEU A 119 10.44 11.80 9.03
C LEU A 119 11.75 11.62 8.28
N GLN A 120 12.18 12.64 7.53
CA GLN A 120 13.40 12.60 6.71
C GLN A 120 14.59 13.32 7.34
N HIS A 121 14.48 13.81 8.58
CA HIS A 121 15.50 14.63 9.24
C HIS A 121 16.91 14.00 9.26
N GLU A 122 16.99 12.69 9.42
CA GLU A 122 18.26 11.95 9.44
C GLU A 122 18.54 11.18 8.14
N LEU A 123 17.59 11.16 7.21
CA LEU A 123 17.78 10.52 5.92
C LEU A 123 18.59 11.45 5.02
N ARG A 124 19.47 10.87 4.19
CA ARG A 124 20.20 11.61 3.16
C ARG A 124 19.45 11.47 1.82
N PRO A 125 18.42 12.29 1.57
CA PRO A 125 17.59 12.17 0.36
C PRO A 125 18.39 12.43 -0.93
N ASP A 126 19.54 13.08 -0.81
CA ASP A 126 20.39 13.48 -1.94
C ASP A 126 21.22 12.31 -2.51
N ILE A 127 21.31 11.19 -1.80
CA ILE A 127 22.18 10.07 -2.18
C ILE A 127 21.39 8.99 -2.95
N ASP A 128 20.14 8.70 -2.52
CA ASP A 128 19.35 7.63 -3.10
C ASP A 128 18.01 8.16 -3.63
N SER A 129 17.79 8.03 -4.93
CA SER A 129 16.48 8.30 -5.51
C SER A 129 15.44 7.28 -5.01
N PHE A 130 14.14 7.61 -5.16
CA PHE A 130 13.07 6.64 -4.86
C PHE A 130 13.26 5.32 -5.63
N ASN A 131 13.69 5.40 -6.86
CA ASN A 131 13.90 4.21 -7.70
C ASN A 131 15.02 3.34 -7.13
N ASP A 132 16.14 3.94 -6.68
CA ASP A 132 17.24 3.20 -6.06
C ASP A 132 16.80 2.52 -4.76
N ARG A 133 16.05 3.23 -3.92
CA ARG A 133 15.47 2.66 -2.69
C ARG A 133 14.51 1.50 -2.99
N PHE A 134 13.68 1.65 -4.02
CA PHE A 134 12.76 0.60 -4.44
C PHE A 134 13.51 -0.65 -4.94
N LEU A 135 14.53 -0.48 -5.76
CA LEU A 135 15.35 -1.58 -6.26
C LEU A 135 16.13 -2.26 -5.14
N SER A 136 16.68 -1.49 -4.20
CA SER A 136 17.33 -2.03 -3.00
C SER A 136 16.35 -2.85 -2.16
N LEU A 137 15.15 -2.32 -1.87
CA LEU A 137 14.10 -3.06 -1.16
C LEU A 137 13.76 -4.37 -1.88
N LYS A 138 13.55 -4.29 -3.19
CA LYS A 138 13.22 -5.46 -4.02
C LYS A 138 14.31 -6.52 -3.95
N SER A 139 15.58 -6.11 -4.05
CA SER A 139 16.71 -7.03 -3.97
C SER A 139 16.82 -7.73 -2.60
N TYR A 140 16.47 -7.04 -1.51
CA TYR A 140 16.39 -7.64 -0.17
C TYR A 140 15.25 -8.67 -0.07
N ILE A 141 14.07 -8.32 -0.58
CA ILE A 141 12.91 -9.23 -0.60
C ILE A 141 13.17 -10.46 -1.47
N ASP A 142 13.78 -10.27 -2.64
CA ASP A 142 14.08 -11.34 -3.59
C ASP A 142 15.31 -12.19 -3.17
N GLY A 143 16.10 -11.73 -2.21
CA GLY A 143 17.34 -12.37 -1.77
C GLY A 143 18.48 -12.26 -2.78
N THR A 144 18.45 -11.25 -3.66
CA THR A 144 19.43 -11.03 -4.74
C THR A 144 20.42 -9.90 -4.46
N HIS A 145 20.43 -9.36 -3.25
CA HIS A 145 21.29 -8.24 -2.89
C HIS A 145 22.77 -8.60 -2.93
N GLU A 146 23.57 -7.87 -3.72
CA GLU A 146 24.97 -8.22 -4.04
C GLU A 146 25.98 -8.02 -2.89
N ASN A 147 25.68 -7.19 -1.89
CA ASN A 147 26.55 -6.98 -0.71
C ASN A 147 26.49 -8.15 0.30
N SER A 148 26.32 -9.31 -0.21
CA SER A 148 26.01 -10.55 0.49
C SER A 148 27.16 -11.20 1.28
N GLY A 149 28.27 -10.50 1.47
CA GLY A 149 29.32 -11.03 2.35
C GLY A 149 28.90 -11.15 3.82
N SER A 150 28.07 -10.22 4.30
CA SER A 150 27.72 -10.15 5.71
C SER A 150 26.32 -9.56 6.02
N LEU A 151 25.67 -8.86 5.08
CA LEU A 151 24.34 -8.30 5.30
C LEU A 151 23.28 -9.28 4.81
N LYS A 152 22.64 -9.99 5.74
CA LYS A 152 21.54 -10.90 5.43
C LYS A 152 20.30 -10.47 6.22
N ILE A 153 19.16 -10.53 5.59
CA ILE A 153 17.92 -10.61 6.35
C ILE A 153 17.95 -11.97 7.02
N SER A 154 17.94 -11.99 8.36
CA SER A 154 18.22 -13.18 9.19
C SER A 154 17.19 -14.30 9.06
N LEU A 155 16.20 -14.17 8.18
CA LEU A 155 15.08 -15.08 8.04
C LEU A 155 15.23 -15.89 6.75
N ASP A 156 14.78 -17.14 6.81
CA ASP A 156 14.68 -17.99 5.62
C ASP A 156 13.74 -17.37 4.58
N THR A 157 14.31 -16.89 3.48
CA THR A 157 13.58 -16.20 2.43
C THR A 157 12.85 -17.15 1.48
N ASP A 158 13.14 -18.44 1.52
CA ASP A 158 12.60 -19.40 0.56
C ASP A 158 11.16 -19.81 0.88
N SER A 159 10.75 -19.73 2.14
CA SER A 159 9.45 -20.24 2.59
C SER A 159 8.31 -19.19 2.59
N SER A 160 8.61 -17.89 2.72
CA SER A 160 7.56 -16.86 2.77
C SER A 160 8.09 -15.47 2.44
N ARG A 161 7.64 -14.92 1.32
CA ARG A 161 7.95 -13.55 0.90
C ARG A 161 6.66 -12.76 0.71
N PRO A 162 6.63 -11.45 1.00
CA PRO A 162 5.47 -10.62 0.66
C PRO A 162 5.34 -10.48 -0.86
N THR A 163 4.13 -10.43 -1.37
CA THR A 163 3.88 -10.05 -2.76
C THR A 163 4.07 -8.55 -2.91
N MET A 164 5.02 -8.13 -3.72
CA MET A 164 5.33 -6.71 -3.91
C MET A 164 4.40 -6.04 -4.94
N PHE A 165 4.02 -4.80 -4.63
CA PHE A 165 3.28 -3.89 -5.51
C PHE A 165 3.94 -2.51 -5.50
N LEU A 166 4.02 -1.85 -6.65
CA LEU A 166 4.30 -0.42 -6.73
C LEU A 166 2.97 0.34 -6.87
N LEU A 167 2.77 1.38 -6.07
CA LEU A 167 1.63 2.29 -6.18
C LEU A 167 2.05 3.52 -6.97
N GLY A 168 1.23 3.93 -7.93
CA GLY A 168 1.50 5.13 -8.69
C GLY A 168 0.29 5.66 -9.45
N GLY A 169 0.42 6.89 -9.97
CA GLY A 169 -0.63 7.60 -10.70
C GLY A 169 -0.18 8.09 -12.08
N SER A 170 0.84 7.47 -12.70
CA SER A 170 1.41 7.94 -13.97
C SER A 170 1.88 6.80 -14.87
N THR A 171 2.04 7.09 -16.16
CA THR A 171 2.63 6.18 -17.14
C THR A 171 4.07 5.80 -16.79
N SER A 172 4.86 6.74 -16.29
CA SER A 172 6.25 6.49 -15.88
C SER A 172 6.35 5.50 -14.71
N SER A 173 5.47 5.60 -13.71
CA SER A 173 5.44 4.64 -12.60
C SER A 173 4.96 3.25 -13.04
N ALA A 174 4.02 3.18 -14.00
CA ALA A 174 3.56 1.92 -14.58
C ALA A 174 4.67 1.23 -15.38
N GLN A 175 5.39 2.00 -16.18
CA GLN A 175 6.54 1.49 -16.93
C GLN A 175 7.64 0.99 -15.99
N PHE A 176 8.01 1.77 -14.98
CA PHE A 176 9.01 1.38 -14.00
C PHE A 176 8.63 0.09 -13.26
N ALA A 177 7.36 -0.04 -12.83
CA ALA A 177 6.87 -1.28 -12.21
C ALA A 177 6.98 -2.48 -13.15
N ALA A 178 6.56 -2.31 -14.41
CA ALA A 178 6.55 -3.36 -15.40
C ALA A 178 7.97 -3.82 -15.81
N GLU A 179 8.88 -2.88 -16.05
CA GLU A 179 10.29 -3.17 -16.36
C GLU A 179 10.99 -3.94 -15.23
N ASN A 180 10.59 -3.68 -13.99
CA ASN A 180 11.12 -4.37 -12.81
C ASN A 180 10.28 -5.60 -12.39
N GLN A 181 9.40 -6.10 -13.26
CA GLN A 181 8.57 -7.29 -13.03
C GLN A 181 7.82 -7.24 -11.68
N THR A 182 7.35 -6.05 -11.32
CA THR A 182 6.61 -5.79 -10.07
C THR A 182 5.14 -5.59 -10.37
N ASN A 183 4.25 -6.09 -9.52
CA ASN A 183 2.82 -5.81 -9.63
C ASN A 183 2.55 -4.32 -9.44
N TYR A 184 1.47 -3.82 -10.03
CA TYR A 184 1.18 -2.39 -10.03
C TYR A 184 -0.23 -2.08 -9.54
N ILE A 185 -0.35 -1.06 -8.69
CA ILE A 185 -1.63 -0.48 -8.27
C ILE A 185 -1.71 0.93 -8.84
N PHE A 186 -2.61 1.13 -9.79
CA PHE A 186 -2.87 2.45 -10.37
C PHE A 186 -3.88 3.21 -9.52
N ALA A 187 -3.47 4.33 -8.94
CA ALA A 187 -4.30 5.22 -8.12
C ALA A 187 -5.21 6.10 -9.01
N HIS A 188 -6.15 5.48 -9.71
CA HIS A 188 -7.05 6.17 -10.64
C HIS A 188 -7.94 7.22 -9.95
N PHE A 189 -8.25 7.01 -8.66
CA PHE A 189 -9.04 7.96 -7.86
C PHE A 189 -8.42 9.36 -7.73
N ILE A 190 -7.10 9.52 -7.98
CA ILE A 190 -6.42 10.82 -7.89
C ILE A 190 -6.81 11.73 -9.05
N LYS A 191 -6.84 11.20 -10.28
CA LYS A 191 -7.11 11.99 -11.49
C LYS A 191 -8.42 11.66 -12.19
N ASN A 192 -8.94 10.45 -12.01
CA ASN A 192 -10.15 9.93 -12.63
C ASN A 192 -10.21 10.17 -14.16
N ASP A 193 -9.08 9.92 -14.84
CA ASP A 193 -8.90 10.15 -16.27
C ASP A 193 -8.91 8.82 -17.04
N PRO A 194 -9.93 8.53 -17.88
CA PRO A 194 -10.01 7.29 -18.66
C PRO A 194 -8.90 7.13 -19.71
N VAL A 195 -8.40 8.25 -20.26
CA VAL A 195 -7.31 8.21 -21.25
C VAL A 195 -6.03 7.76 -20.57
N LEU A 196 -5.70 8.39 -19.44
CA LEU A 196 -4.55 7.99 -18.63
C LEU A 196 -4.66 6.54 -18.14
N LEU A 197 -5.86 6.08 -17.76
CA LEU A 197 -6.08 4.68 -17.36
C LEU A 197 -5.72 3.71 -18.49
N LYS A 198 -6.14 4.03 -19.71
CA LYS A 198 -5.82 3.22 -20.90
C LYS A 198 -4.32 3.20 -21.16
N GLU A 199 -3.67 4.36 -21.18
CA GLU A 199 -2.23 4.49 -21.42
C GLU A 199 -1.41 3.70 -20.39
N VAL A 200 -1.74 3.84 -19.11
CA VAL A 200 -1.12 3.12 -17.99
C VAL A 200 -1.27 1.61 -18.17
N THR A 201 -2.47 1.17 -18.52
CA THR A 201 -2.75 -0.26 -18.73
C THR A 201 -1.96 -0.82 -19.91
N ASP A 202 -1.95 -0.11 -21.04
CA ASP A 202 -1.24 -0.52 -22.26
C ASP A 202 0.28 -0.61 -22.02
N ILE A 203 0.85 0.39 -21.33
CA ILE A 203 2.27 0.41 -20.99
C ILE A 203 2.61 -0.73 -20.03
N TYR A 204 1.86 -0.88 -18.95
CA TYR A 204 2.13 -1.93 -17.97
C TYR A 204 2.08 -3.33 -18.62
N ARG A 205 1.03 -3.60 -19.38
CA ARG A 205 0.84 -4.90 -20.04
C ARG A 205 1.87 -5.20 -21.14
N ARG A 206 2.43 -4.19 -21.77
CA ARG A 206 3.50 -4.34 -22.78
C ARG A 206 4.76 -4.96 -22.18
N PHE A 207 5.18 -4.53 -21.00
CA PHE A 207 6.45 -4.94 -20.37
C PHE A 207 6.27 -6.03 -19.29
N ASN A 208 5.06 -6.17 -18.72
CA ASN A 208 4.74 -7.18 -17.72
C ASN A 208 3.31 -7.75 -17.95
N PRO A 209 3.13 -8.59 -18.99
CA PRO A 209 1.81 -9.10 -19.36
C PRO A 209 1.16 -9.97 -18.26
N ASP A 210 1.98 -10.72 -17.50
CA ASP A 210 1.52 -11.64 -16.46
C ASP A 210 1.42 -10.99 -15.06
N GLY A 211 1.96 -9.78 -14.91
CA GLY A 211 1.93 -9.04 -13.66
C GLY A 211 0.51 -8.66 -13.24
N LYS A 212 0.26 -8.56 -11.94
CA LYS A 212 -1.03 -8.10 -11.43
C LYS A 212 -1.14 -6.59 -11.57
N LEU A 213 -2.22 -6.13 -12.23
CA LEU A 213 -2.59 -4.73 -12.32
C LEU A 213 -3.90 -4.52 -11.55
N ILE A 214 -3.84 -3.69 -10.53
CA ILE A 214 -5.01 -3.29 -9.71
C ILE A 214 -5.33 -1.83 -10.03
N ILE A 215 -6.61 -1.54 -10.26
CA ILE A 215 -7.10 -0.17 -10.44
C ILE A 215 -7.80 0.26 -9.14
N ALA A 216 -7.23 1.26 -8.47
CA ALA A 216 -7.82 1.81 -7.26
C ALA A 216 -8.80 2.93 -7.61
N LEU A 217 -10.04 2.76 -7.16
CA LEU A 217 -11.17 3.67 -7.41
C LEU A 217 -11.75 4.17 -6.11
N SER A 218 -12.22 5.42 -6.09
CA SER A 218 -13.14 5.88 -5.05
C SER A 218 -14.54 5.39 -5.36
N VAL A 219 -15.14 4.65 -4.43
CA VAL A 219 -16.50 4.11 -4.59
C VAL A 219 -17.40 4.65 -3.49
N LEU A 220 -18.54 5.18 -3.88
CA LEU A 220 -19.60 5.63 -2.98
C LEU A 220 -20.83 4.77 -3.18
N ALA A 221 -21.13 3.91 -2.22
CA ALA A 221 -22.36 3.13 -2.23
C ALA A 221 -23.49 3.85 -1.51
N ALA A 222 -24.69 3.85 -2.06
CA ALA A 222 -25.89 4.40 -1.47
C ALA A 222 -27.12 3.61 -1.96
N GLU A 223 -28.15 3.51 -1.13
CA GLU A 223 -29.41 2.84 -1.50
C GLU A 223 -30.30 3.73 -2.37
N THR A 224 -30.15 5.06 -2.27
CA THR A 224 -30.93 6.06 -3.00
C THR A 224 -30.07 7.16 -3.58
N GLU A 225 -30.54 7.86 -4.63
CA GLU A 225 -29.85 9.03 -5.21
C GLU A 225 -29.74 10.19 -4.23
N ASP A 226 -30.73 10.40 -3.36
CA ASP A 226 -30.68 11.45 -2.32
C ASP A 226 -29.58 11.14 -1.30
N GLU A 227 -29.45 9.87 -0.90
CA GLU A 227 -28.38 9.45 -0.01
C GLU A 227 -27.01 9.58 -0.69
N LYS A 228 -26.88 9.20 -1.94
CA LYS A 228 -25.67 9.39 -2.76
C LYS A 228 -25.27 10.86 -2.79
N THR A 229 -26.19 11.77 -3.10
CA THR A 229 -25.96 13.20 -3.13
C THR A 229 -25.51 13.74 -1.77
N ARG A 230 -26.13 13.28 -0.71
CA ARG A 230 -25.77 13.66 0.69
C ARG A 230 -24.39 13.13 1.07
N ARG A 231 -24.06 11.90 0.71
CA ARG A 231 -22.75 11.28 1.00
C ARG A 231 -21.64 11.91 0.17
N SER A 232 -21.85 12.19 -1.12
CA SER A 232 -20.85 12.79 -2.01
C SER A 232 -20.42 14.18 -1.52
N LYS A 233 -21.32 15.00 -0.99
CA LYS A 233 -21.01 16.30 -0.39
C LYS A 233 -20.14 16.19 0.86
N ARG A 234 -20.10 15.03 1.52
CA ARG A 234 -19.28 14.77 2.72
C ARG A 234 -17.92 14.18 2.42
N THR A 235 -17.74 13.60 1.24
CA THR A 235 -16.50 12.93 0.81
C THR A 235 -15.54 13.88 0.08
N SER A 236 -15.94 15.10 -0.25
CA SER A 236 -15.09 16.12 -0.90
C SER A 236 -13.97 16.69 -0.03
N PHE A 237 -13.66 16.04 1.11
CA PHE A 237 -12.60 16.47 2.04
C PHE A 237 -11.29 15.68 1.92
N ILE A 238 -11.15 14.83 0.90
CA ILE A 238 -9.89 14.10 0.63
C ILE A 238 -9.43 14.49 -0.78
N SER A 239 -9.16 15.75 -0.97
CA SER A 239 -8.48 16.29 -2.15
C SER A 239 -7.42 17.29 -1.72
#